data_3c4d5f6e4d381ab079824ed865086469
#
_entry.id   3c4d5f6e4d381ab079824ed865086469
#
_cell.length_a   1.000
_cell.length_b   1.000
_cell.length_c   1.000
_cell.angle_alpha   90.00
_cell.angle_beta   90.00
_cell.angle_gamma   90.00
#
_symmetry.space_group_name_H-M   'P 1'
#
loop_
_entity.id
_entity.type
_entity.pdbx_description
1 polymer ?
#
loop_
_entity_poly.entity_id
_entity_poly.type
_entity_poly.pdbx_seq_one_letter_code
_entity_poly.pdbx_strand_id
1 'polypeptide(L)'
;YEIVQGDWSSDVCSSDLGFGIINDYSQAKIDILKPIIDKYFIRYTQKDAGFETSVNENILYCNMLESTYNIAKSLKKDKVVKGVFEAILADTAVKEMSKLHQIYSGTVKFESGKSMIIDHSKGFFIKDKFEGQKIAIFYKFKEEFNLLKEVFGDLLTDDLSVFDNSNKNIALQIVSGREGISLANAKYLVYFNIDFSAVSYWQSRDRLTTMERTTNDVYWIFSKGGIESKIYKSVSNKKDFTLSVFKKTYND
;
A
#
# COMPACT_ATOMS: atom_id res chain seq x y z
N TYR A 1 -4.78 -19.17 -18.34
CA TYR A 1 -3.58 -19.51 -17.56
C TYR A 1 -2.86 -18.23 -17.22
N GLU A 2 -3.12 -17.69 -16.01
CA GLU A 2 -2.33 -16.59 -15.47
C GLU A 2 -0.93 -17.16 -15.20
N ILE A 3 0.07 -16.65 -15.89
CA ILE A 3 1.44 -16.82 -15.47
C ILE A 3 1.61 -15.89 -14.29
N VAL A 4 1.46 -16.43 -13.09
CA VAL A 4 1.89 -15.79 -11.86
C VAL A 4 3.35 -15.43 -12.08
N GLN A 5 3.66 -14.15 -12.13
CA GLN A 5 5.01 -13.67 -12.03
C GLN A 5 5.46 -14.03 -10.62
N GLY A 6 6.03 -15.23 -10.47
CA GLY A 6 6.53 -15.70 -9.19
C GLY A 6 7.47 -14.65 -8.64
N ASP A 7 7.27 -14.31 -7.39
CA ASP A 7 8.21 -13.55 -6.62
C ASP A 7 9.54 -14.34 -6.56
N TRP A 8 10.45 -13.96 -7.43
CA TRP A 8 11.84 -14.44 -7.39
C TRP A 8 12.61 -13.68 -6.30
N SER A 9 11.90 -13.26 -5.23
CA SER A 9 12.58 -12.88 -4.03
C SER A 9 13.17 -14.13 -3.40
N SER A 10 14.40 -14.04 -3.08
CA SER A 10 15.35 -15.04 -2.60
C SER A 10 14.97 -15.82 -1.32
N ASP A 11 13.70 -15.89 -0.94
CA ASP A 11 13.30 -16.43 0.35
C ASP A 11 13.06 -17.95 0.36
N VAL A 12 13.16 -18.63 -0.79
CA VAL A 12 12.82 -20.07 -0.85
C VAL A 12 14.03 -20.99 -0.65
N CYS A 13 15.27 -20.51 -0.70
CA CYS A 13 16.46 -21.37 -0.62
C CYS A 13 17.52 -21.03 0.42
N SER A 14 17.39 -19.95 1.18
CA SER A 14 18.48 -19.55 2.09
C SER A 14 18.34 -20.02 3.54
N SER A 15 17.17 -20.52 3.94
CA SER A 15 16.94 -20.93 5.33
C SER A 15 17.43 -22.34 5.67
N ASP A 16 17.56 -23.23 4.67
CA ASP A 16 17.80 -24.66 4.94
C ASP A 16 19.28 -25.09 4.91
N LEU A 17 20.20 -24.23 4.48
CA LEU A 17 21.60 -24.61 4.32
C LEU A 17 22.60 -23.89 5.24
N GLY A 18 22.17 -23.06 6.19
CA GLY A 18 23.03 -22.47 7.21
C GLY A 18 24.15 -21.53 6.73
N PHE A 19 24.33 -21.38 5.40
CA PHE A 19 25.23 -20.43 4.77
C PHE A 19 24.40 -19.54 3.85
N GLY A 20 24.21 -18.29 4.23
CA GLY A 20 23.47 -17.33 3.43
C GLY A 20 24.14 -17.08 2.08
N ILE A 21 23.71 -17.80 1.04
CA ILE A 21 24.08 -17.49 -0.33
C ILE A 21 23.28 -16.26 -0.72
N ILE A 22 23.93 -15.10 -0.73
CA ILE A 22 23.35 -13.87 -1.28
C ILE A 22 23.51 -14.00 -2.81
N ASN A 23 22.41 -14.22 -3.51
CA ASN A 23 22.41 -14.19 -4.97
C ASN A 23 22.64 -12.74 -5.42
N ASP A 24 23.78 -12.46 -6.01
CA ASP A 24 24.09 -11.17 -6.62
C ASP A 24 23.80 -11.21 -8.12
N TYR A 25 22.73 -10.53 -8.53
CA TYR A 25 22.35 -10.39 -9.94
C TYR A 25 22.89 -9.10 -10.58
N SER A 26 23.80 -8.38 -9.93
CA SER A 26 24.36 -7.11 -10.44
C SER A 26 25.10 -7.28 -11.78
N GLN A 27 25.61 -8.48 -12.04
CA GLN A 27 26.31 -8.86 -13.28
C GLN A 27 25.41 -9.54 -14.32
N ALA A 28 24.10 -9.68 -14.03
CA ALA A 28 23.19 -10.30 -14.97
C ALA A 28 23.02 -9.42 -16.22
N LYS A 29 23.36 -9.97 -17.40
CA LYS A 29 23.26 -9.29 -18.69
C LYS A 29 21.93 -9.62 -19.33
N ILE A 30 21.04 -8.63 -19.38
CA ILE A 30 19.70 -8.81 -19.98
C ILE A 30 19.76 -9.27 -21.44
N ASP A 31 20.77 -8.84 -22.20
CA ASP A 31 20.93 -9.19 -23.61
C ASP A 31 21.23 -10.68 -23.82
N ILE A 32 21.83 -11.35 -22.82
CA ILE A 32 22.07 -12.81 -22.84
C ILE A 32 20.81 -13.55 -22.38
N LEU A 33 20.12 -13.04 -21.37
CA LEU A 33 18.94 -13.68 -20.80
C LEU A 33 17.70 -13.55 -21.68
N LYS A 34 17.53 -12.39 -22.33
CA LYS A 34 16.35 -12.08 -23.13
C LYS A 34 16.05 -13.10 -24.23
N PRO A 35 17.01 -13.54 -25.07
CA PRO A 35 16.73 -14.56 -26.10
C PRO A 35 16.31 -15.91 -25.53
N ILE A 36 16.79 -16.24 -24.32
CA ILE A 36 16.42 -17.48 -23.61
C ILE A 36 14.99 -17.33 -23.05
N ILE A 37 14.72 -16.21 -22.39
CA ILE A 37 13.40 -15.92 -21.82
C ILE A 37 12.34 -15.86 -22.93
N ASP A 38 12.59 -15.14 -24.02
CA ASP A 38 11.63 -14.94 -25.12
C ASP A 38 11.29 -16.27 -25.83
N LYS A 39 12.12 -17.30 -25.70
CA LYS A 39 11.87 -18.64 -26.23
C LYS A 39 10.85 -19.44 -25.39
N TYR A 40 10.83 -19.22 -24.09
CA TYR A 40 10.05 -20.04 -23.14
C TYR A 40 8.90 -19.27 -22.48
N PHE A 41 8.89 -17.93 -22.57
CA PHE A 41 7.90 -17.07 -21.93
C PHE A 41 7.14 -16.25 -22.96
N ILE A 42 5.84 -16.38 -22.93
CA ILE A 42 4.94 -15.50 -23.72
C ILE A 42 4.72 -14.24 -22.91
N ARG A 43 5.10 -13.09 -23.46
CA ARG A 43 4.74 -11.78 -22.91
C ARG A 43 3.44 -11.34 -23.53
N TYR A 44 2.44 -11.14 -22.68
CA TYR A 44 1.14 -10.64 -23.10
C TYR A 44 0.76 -9.48 -22.19
N THR A 45 0.69 -8.29 -22.75
CA THR A 45 0.34 -7.08 -21.99
C THR A 45 -1.18 -6.82 -22.06
N GLN A 46 -1.70 -6.00 -21.15
CA GLN A 46 -3.09 -5.56 -21.19
C GLN A 46 -3.43 -4.91 -22.55
N LYS A 47 -2.49 -4.16 -23.13
CA LYS A 47 -2.64 -3.56 -24.47
C LYS A 47 -2.77 -4.63 -25.56
N ASP A 48 -1.99 -5.71 -25.49
CA ASP A 48 -2.09 -6.83 -26.43
C ASP A 48 -3.43 -7.56 -26.29
N ALA A 49 -4.03 -7.52 -25.09
CA ALA A 49 -5.37 -8.03 -24.80
C ALA A 49 -6.50 -7.08 -25.21
N GLY A 50 -6.19 -5.93 -25.82
CA GLY A 50 -7.18 -4.96 -26.27
C GLY A 50 -7.68 -3.98 -25.19
N PHE A 51 -7.03 -3.94 -24.01
CA PHE A 51 -7.35 -2.94 -23.00
C PHE A 51 -6.65 -1.62 -23.33
N GLU A 52 -7.44 -0.56 -23.60
CA GLU A 52 -6.93 0.79 -23.86
C GLU A 52 -7.08 1.71 -22.65
N THR A 53 -7.29 1.14 -21.47
CA THR A 53 -7.55 1.91 -20.25
C THR A 53 -6.30 2.68 -19.83
N SER A 54 -6.44 3.99 -19.66
CA SER A 54 -5.45 4.85 -19.02
C SER A 54 -5.69 4.92 -17.50
N VAL A 55 -4.64 4.99 -16.72
CA VAL A 55 -4.72 5.18 -15.27
C VAL A 55 -4.27 6.59 -14.91
N ASN A 56 -5.21 7.40 -14.39
CA ASN A 56 -4.92 8.73 -13.87
C ASN A 56 -4.63 8.64 -12.38
N GLU A 57 -3.41 8.89 -11.99
CA GLU A 57 -3.01 8.87 -10.59
C GLU A 57 -3.04 10.29 -9.98
N ASN A 58 -3.83 10.46 -8.93
CA ASN A 58 -4.03 11.71 -8.24
C ASN A 58 -3.49 11.59 -6.81
N ILE A 59 -2.54 12.43 -6.44
CA ILE A 59 -2.00 12.48 -5.09
C ILE A 59 -2.68 13.61 -4.32
N LEU A 60 -3.33 13.27 -3.22
CA LEU A 60 -3.96 14.22 -2.31
C LEU A 60 -3.28 14.18 -0.95
N TYR A 61 -3.14 15.34 -0.32
CA TYR A 61 -2.52 15.46 0.99
C TYR A 61 -3.55 15.82 2.05
N CYS A 62 -3.57 15.04 3.13
CA CYS A 62 -4.39 15.28 4.31
C CYS A 62 -3.54 15.86 5.44
N ASN A 63 -4.06 16.86 6.14
CA ASN A 63 -3.48 17.31 7.41
C ASN A 63 -3.96 16.36 8.51
N MET A 64 -3.03 15.86 9.30
CA MET A 64 -3.30 15.07 10.48
C MET A 64 -3.44 16.00 11.70
N LEU A 65 -3.92 15.47 12.83
CA LEU A 65 -3.93 16.20 14.07
C LEU A 65 -2.50 16.57 14.52
N GLU A 66 -2.36 17.68 15.21
CA GLU A 66 -1.07 18.11 15.77
C GLU A 66 -0.46 17.06 16.71
N SER A 67 -1.30 16.40 17.50
CA SER A 67 -0.89 15.27 18.36
C SER A 67 -0.22 14.16 17.58
N THR A 68 -0.73 13.82 16.39
CA THR A 68 -0.15 12.79 15.51
C THR A 68 1.24 13.19 15.03
N TYR A 69 1.42 14.46 14.62
CA TYR A 69 2.73 14.97 14.24
C TYR A 69 3.72 14.99 15.40
N ASN A 70 3.25 15.33 16.62
CA ASN A 70 4.07 15.34 17.82
C ASN A 70 4.53 13.92 18.19
N ILE A 71 3.65 12.92 18.10
CA ILE A 71 4.01 11.50 18.29
C ILE A 71 5.07 11.08 17.28
N ALA A 72 4.88 11.38 16.00
CA ALA A 72 5.84 11.04 14.95
C ALA A 72 7.21 11.70 15.17
N LYS A 73 7.21 12.98 15.59
CA LYS A 73 8.43 13.75 15.90
C LYS A 73 9.17 13.17 17.10
N SER A 74 8.46 12.87 18.19
CA SER A 74 9.04 12.24 19.37
C SER A 74 9.61 10.87 19.07
N LEU A 75 8.89 10.05 18.27
CA LEU A 75 9.39 8.73 17.89
C LEU A 75 10.67 8.81 17.06
N LYS A 76 10.77 9.75 16.13
CA LYS A 76 12.00 9.97 15.34
C LYS A 76 13.17 10.36 16.23
N LYS A 77 12.94 11.25 17.20
CA LYS A 77 14.00 11.79 18.08
C LYS A 77 14.43 10.80 19.15
N ASP A 78 13.45 10.27 19.89
CA ASP A 78 13.71 9.57 21.16
C ASP A 78 13.65 8.05 21.01
N LYS A 79 13.23 7.56 19.82
CA LYS A 79 13.01 6.14 19.49
C LYS A 79 11.98 5.44 20.37
N VAL A 80 11.33 6.18 21.27
CA VAL A 80 10.28 5.70 22.15
C VAL A 80 9.29 6.80 22.43
N VAL A 81 7.99 6.46 22.41
CA VAL A 81 6.92 7.33 22.90
C VAL A 81 6.19 6.59 24.01
N LYS A 82 6.24 7.12 25.21
CA LYS A 82 5.57 6.55 26.38
C LYS A 82 4.15 7.11 26.46
N GLY A 83 3.15 6.24 26.42
CA GLY A 83 1.77 6.53 26.80
C GLY A 83 1.54 6.20 28.29
N VAL A 84 0.30 6.38 28.74
CA VAL A 84 -0.07 6.12 30.15
C VAL A 84 0.05 4.63 30.50
N PHE A 85 -0.30 3.75 29.56
CA PHE A 85 -0.33 2.30 29.79
C PHE A 85 0.60 1.51 28.87
N GLU A 86 0.97 2.06 27.73
CA GLU A 86 1.74 1.36 26.71
C GLU A 86 2.76 2.28 26.05
N ALA A 87 3.80 1.69 25.44
CA ALA A 87 4.84 2.43 24.74
C ALA A 87 4.89 2.04 23.26
N ILE A 88 5.25 3.01 22.42
CA ILE A 88 5.61 2.80 21.02
C ILE A 88 7.14 2.77 20.97
N LEU A 89 7.71 1.64 20.55
CA LEU A 89 9.15 1.48 20.41
C LEU A 89 9.58 1.48 18.95
N ALA A 90 10.68 2.16 18.67
CA ALA A 90 11.34 2.21 17.37
C ALA A 90 12.87 2.01 17.54
N ASP A 91 13.24 1.00 18.34
CA ASP A 91 14.62 0.64 18.69
C ASP A 91 15.44 0.20 17.47
N THR A 92 14.79 -0.20 16.40
CA THR A 92 15.43 -0.52 15.12
C THR A 92 14.88 0.33 13.98
N ALA A 93 15.68 0.57 12.94
CA ALA A 93 15.23 1.34 11.78
C ALA A 93 14.04 0.69 11.04
N VAL A 94 13.92 -0.64 11.10
CA VAL A 94 12.75 -1.36 10.55
C VAL A 94 11.49 -1.05 11.34
N LYS A 95 11.56 -1.10 12.68
CA LYS A 95 10.44 -0.72 13.54
C LYS A 95 10.09 0.75 13.38
N GLU A 96 11.09 1.64 13.32
CA GLU A 96 10.86 3.07 13.07
C GLU A 96 10.10 3.31 11.78
N MET A 97 10.55 2.74 10.67
CA MET A 97 9.89 2.82 9.37
C MET A 97 8.43 2.34 9.45
N SER A 98 8.20 1.19 10.07
CA SER A 98 6.85 0.62 10.20
C SER A 98 5.96 1.44 11.14
N LYS A 99 6.47 1.90 12.28
CA LYS A 99 5.72 2.71 13.25
C LYS A 99 5.36 4.09 12.69
N LEU A 100 6.30 4.76 12.00
CA LEU A 100 6.02 6.03 11.33
C LEU A 100 4.94 5.86 10.27
N HIS A 101 4.96 4.77 9.52
CA HIS A 101 3.94 4.48 8.53
C HIS A 101 2.56 4.30 9.16
N GLN A 102 2.45 3.62 10.30
CA GLN A 102 1.22 3.50 11.07
C GLN A 102 0.76 4.84 11.63
N ILE A 103 1.63 5.60 12.28
CA ILE A 103 1.28 6.89 12.89
C ILE A 103 0.73 7.86 11.84
N TYR A 104 1.38 7.97 10.69
CA TYR A 104 0.90 8.83 9.60
C TYR A 104 -0.37 8.31 8.91
N SER A 105 -0.78 7.08 9.17
CA SER A 105 -2.10 6.59 8.76
C SER A 105 -3.20 6.79 9.81
N GLY A 106 -2.84 7.34 10.98
CA GLY A 106 -3.77 7.58 12.09
C GLY A 106 -3.93 6.39 13.03
N THR A 107 -3.04 5.39 12.95
CA THR A 107 -3.10 4.18 13.77
C THR A 107 -1.76 3.91 14.44
N VAL A 108 -1.76 3.03 15.44
CA VAL A 108 -0.53 2.54 16.07
C VAL A 108 -0.72 1.12 16.57
N LYS A 109 0.31 0.30 16.46
CA LYS A 109 0.40 -1.00 17.11
C LYS A 109 1.50 -0.95 18.17
N PHE A 110 1.15 -1.26 19.41
CA PHE A 110 2.07 -1.32 20.55
C PHE A 110 2.87 -2.62 20.56
N GLU A 111 3.86 -2.67 21.43
CA GLU A 111 4.68 -3.88 21.63
C GLU A 111 3.89 -5.03 22.26
N SER A 112 2.82 -4.74 23.02
CA SER A 112 1.86 -5.74 23.52
C SER A 112 1.09 -6.49 22.42
N GLY A 113 1.16 -5.97 21.17
CA GLY A 113 0.37 -6.48 20.05
C GLY A 113 -0.99 -5.80 19.89
N LYS A 114 -1.44 -5.02 20.86
CA LYS A 114 -2.66 -4.20 20.74
C LYS A 114 -2.47 -3.09 19.72
N SER A 115 -3.55 -2.71 19.07
CA SER A 115 -3.59 -1.59 18.13
C SER A 115 -4.60 -0.55 18.60
N MET A 116 -4.40 0.69 18.18
CA MET A 116 -5.26 1.81 18.52
C MET A 116 -5.35 2.81 17.37
N ILE A 117 -6.51 3.40 17.20
CA ILE A 117 -6.73 4.56 16.33
C ILE A 117 -6.33 5.80 17.13
N ILE A 118 -5.48 6.63 16.57
CA ILE A 118 -4.99 7.87 17.19
C ILE A 118 -5.46 9.12 16.45
N ASP A 119 -5.92 8.98 15.20
CA ASP A 119 -6.30 10.10 14.35
C ASP A 119 -7.24 9.66 13.22
N HIS A 120 -8.41 10.23 13.14
CA HIS A 120 -9.43 9.94 12.12
C HIS A 120 -9.36 10.88 10.90
N SER A 121 -8.48 11.89 10.91
CA SER A 121 -8.45 12.95 9.89
C SER A 121 -8.43 12.42 8.46
N LYS A 122 -7.63 11.39 8.19
CA LYS A 122 -7.54 10.79 6.86
C LYS A 122 -8.84 10.10 6.44
N GLY A 123 -9.51 9.43 7.37
CA GLY A 123 -10.81 8.80 7.13
C GLY A 123 -11.89 9.84 6.79
N PHE A 124 -12.01 10.90 7.59
CA PHE A 124 -12.94 11.98 7.32
C PHE A 124 -12.62 12.70 6.02
N PHE A 125 -11.34 12.97 5.74
CA PHE A 125 -10.94 13.57 4.47
C PHE A 125 -11.41 12.76 3.25
N ILE A 126 -11.29 11.42 3.30
CA ILE A 126 -11.77 10.54 2.22
C ILE A 126 -13.29 10.60 2.12
N LYS A 127 -14.00 10.50 3.25
CA LYS A 127 -15.46 10.54 3.28
C LYS A 127 -16.00 11.83 2.66
N ASP A 128 -15.47 12.97 3.06
CA ASP A 128 -15.88 14.29 2.56
C ASP A 128 -15.54 14.48 1.08
N LYS A 129 -14.31 14.08 0.69
CA LYS A 129 -13.82 14.25 -0.69
C LYS A 129 -14.62 13.45 -1.70
N PHE A 130 -15.10 12.27 -1.32
CA PHE A 130 -15.80 11.34 -2.21
C PHE A 130 -17.28 11.17 -1.82
N GLU A 131 -17.87 12.17 -1.16
CA GLU A 131 -19.27 12.15 -0.78
C GLU A 131 -20.18 11.87 -1.98
N GLY A 132 -21.15 10.96 -1.81
CA GLY A 132 -22.07 10.57 -2.86
C GLY A 132 -21.45 9.73 -3.99
N GLN A 133 -20.18 9.36 -3.89
CA GLN A 133 -19.51 8.50 -4.87
C GLN A 133 -19.30 7.09 -4.31
N LYS A 134 -19.50 6.08 -5.16
CA LYS A 134 -19.18 4.69 -4.82
C LYS A 134 -17.68 4.46 -5.06
N ILE A 135 -16.94 4.21 -3.99
CA ILE A 135 -15.49 4.07 -4.03
C ILE A 135 -15.03 2.70 -3.50
N ALA A 136 -13.88 2.26 -4.00
CA ALA A 136 -13.12 1.16 -3.42
C ALA A 136 -11.90 1.73 -2.70
N ILE A 137 -11.70 1.34 -1.44
CA ILE A 137 -10.64 1.85 -0.57
C ILE A 137 -9.65 0.72 -0.29
N PHE A 138 -8.38 0.94 -0.61
CA PHE A 138 -7.31 0.05 -0.19
C PHE A 138 -6.64 0.57 1.08
N TYR A 139 -6.52 -0.33 2.07
CA TYR A 139 -5.79 -0.08 3.32
C TYR A 139 -4.67 -1.11 3.53
N LYS A 140 -3.71 -0.81 4.41
CA LYS A 140 -2.57 -1.68 4.72
C LYS A 140 -2.69 -2.36 6.08
N PHE A 141 -2.93 -1.60 7.12
CA PHE A 141 -2.97 -2.09 8.50
C PHE A 141 -4.40 -2.40 8.94
N LYS A 142 -4.59 -3.49 9.69
CA LYS A 142 -5.94 -3.90 10.13
C LYS A 142 -6.70 -2.81 10.89
N GLU A 143 -5.99 -2.00 11.69
CA GLU A 143 -6.61 -0.92 12.46
C GLU A 143 -7.13 0.23 11.59
N GLU A 144 -6.59 0.40 10.38
CA GLU A 144 -7.13 1.34 9.39
C GLU A 144 -8.54 0.95 8.94
N PHE A 145 -8.82 -0.36 8.87
CA PHE A 145 -10.17 -0.83 8.57
C PHE A 145 -11.17 -0.49 9.68
N ASN A 146 -10.76 -0.63 10.95
CA ASN A 146 -11.58 -0.21 12.09
C ASN A 146 -11.85 1.30 12.04
N LEU A 147 -10.83 2.10 11.75
CA LEU A 147 -10.96 3.55 11.54
C LEU A 147 -11.96 3.87 10.42
N LEU A 148 -11.83 3.19 9.28
CA LEU A 148 -12.77 3.38 8.16
C LEU A 148 -14.20 2.98 8.54
N LYS A 149 -14.39 1.90 9.31
CA LYS A 149 -15.71 1.51 9.83
C LYS A 149 -16.31 2.57 10.74
N GLU A 150 -15.52 3.14 11.65
CA GLU A 150 -16.00 4.21 12.53
C GLU A 150 -16.43 5.46 11.73
N VAL A 151 -15.69 5.81 10.68
CA VAL A 151 -15.97 7.01 9.87
C VAL A 151 -17.13 6.81 8.92
N PHE A 152 -17.18 5.69 8.20
CA PHE A 152 -18.18 5.45 7.16
C PHE A 152 -19.45 4.77 7.68
N GLY A 153 -19.38 4.03 8.80
CA GLY A 153 -20.50 3.31 9.38
C GLY A 153 -21.11 2.32 8.37
N ASP A 154 -22.43 2.38 8.23
CA ASP A 154 -23.20 1.47 7.34
C ASP A 154 -22.94 1.69 5.85
N LEU A 155 -22.23 2.74 5.46
CA LEU A 155 -21.83 3.00 4.07
C LEU A 155 -20.63 2.19 3.62
N LEU A 156 -20.02 1.37 4.48
CA LEU A 156 -18.84 0.57 4.19
C LEU A 156 -19.12 -0.93 4.30
N THR A 157 -18.49 -1.70 3.43
CA THR A 157 -18.43 -3.16 3.50
C THR A 157 -17.02 -3.67 3.19
N ASP A 158 -16.72 -4.90 3.56
CA ASP A 158 -15.55 -5.67 3.14
C ASP A 158 -15.95 -6.90 2.30
N ASP A 159 -17.23 -7.05 2.02
CA ASP A 159 -17.80 -8.14 1.21
C ASP A 159 -18.05 -7.65 -0.22
N LEU A 160 -17.41 -8.32 -1.19
CA LEU A 160 -17.55 -8.01 -2.62
C LEU A 160 -18.98 -8.18 -3.13
N SER A 161 -19.70 -9.21 -2.66
CA SER A 161 -21.08 -9.45 -3.08
C SER A 161 -22.01 -8.35 -2.59
N VAL A 162 -21.83 -7.88 -1.35
CA VAL A 162 -22.56 -6.72 -0.82
C VAL A 162 -22.21 -5.45 -1.59
N PHE A 163 -20.93 -5.24 -1.88
CA PHE A 163 -20.47 -4.10 -2.67
C PHE A 163 -21.10 -4.09 -4.06
N ASP A 164 -21.09 -5.21 -4.76
CA ASP A 164 -21.61 -5.27 -6.14
C ASP A 164 -23.13 -5.04 -6.20
N ASN A 165 -23.86 -5.48 -5.19
CA ASN A 165 -25.34 -5.41 -5.15
C ASN A 165 -25.91 -4.24 -4.33
N SER A 166 -25.08 -3.30 -3.90
CA SER A 166 -25.51 -2.13 -3.11
C SER A 166 -24.76 -0.86 -3.51
N ASN A 167 -25.13 0.27 -2.91
CA ASN A 167 -24.41 1.55 -3.05
C ASN A 167 -23.33 1.76 -1.98
N LYS A 168 -22.97 0.70 -1.24
CA LYS A 168 -21.91 0.79 -0.22
C LYS A 168 -20.54 0.92 -0.87
N ASN A 169 -19.64 1.60 -0.17
CA ASN A 169 -18.23 1.60 -0.46
C ASN A 169 -17.59 0.28 -0.01
N ILE A 170 -16.48 -0.11 -0.60
CA ILE A 170 -15.74 -1.29 -0.17
C ILE A 170 -14.38 -0.89 0.37
N ALA A 171 -13.94 -1.53 1.46
CA ALA A 171 -12.56 -1.41 1.96
C ALA A 171 -11.89 -2.77 2.01
N LEU A 172 -10.74 -2.90 1.35
CA LEU A 172 -9.98 -4.14 1.24
C LEU A 172 -8.52 -3.92 1.63
N GLN A 173 -7.92 -4.91 2.26
CA GLN A 173 -6.48 -4.87 2.51
C GLN A 173 -5.73 -5.03 1.19
N ILE A 174 -4.70 -4.20 0.94
CA ILE A 174 -3.96 -4.17 -0.33
C ILE A 174 -3.49 -5.57 -0.73
N VAL A 175 -2.93 -6.33 0.21
CA VAL A 175 -2.38 -7.67 -0.06
C VAL A 175 -3.47 -8.64 -0.53
N SER A 176 -4.66 -8.59 0.10
CA SER A 176 -5.79 -9.45 -0.28
C SER A 176 -6.52 -8.95 -1.52
N GLY A 177 -6.59 -7.63 -1.70
CA GLY A 177 -7.33 -6.99 -2.81
C GLY A 177 -6.54 -6.84 -4.10
N ARG A 178 -5.23 -7.10 -4.11
CA ARG A 178 -4.40 -6.94 -5.31
C ARG A 178 -4.54 -8.06 -6.33
N GLU A 179 -5.10 -9.21 -5.96
CA GLU A 179 -5.18 -10.40 -6.81
C GLU A 179 -6.62 -10.91 -6.94
N GLY A 180 -6.99 -11.34 -8.14
CA GLY A 180 -8.18 -12.13 -8.42
C GLY A 180 -9.55 -11.46 -8.22
N ILE A 181 -9.61 -10.14 -7.97
CA ILE A 181 -10.87 -9.42 -7.79
C ILE A 181 -11.05 -8.32 -8.82
N SER A 182 -12.31 -8.02 -9.13
CA SER A 182 -12.71 -6.85 -9.93
C SER A 182 -13.42 -5.83 -9.03
N LEU A 183 -13.02 -4.58 -9.17
CA LEU A 183 -13.65 -3.44 -8.49
C LEU A 183 -14.32 -2.49 -9.50
N ALA A 184 -14.72 -3.02 -10.65
CA ALA A 184 -15.29 -2.26 -11.76
C ALA A 184 -16.52 -1.41 -11.38
N ASN A 185 -17.27 -1.85 -10.36
CA ASN A 185 -18.45 -1.13 -9.85
C ASN A 185 -18.10 0.11 -9.00
N ALA A 186 -16.81 0.31 -8.64
CA ALA A 186 -16.37 1.54 -8.02
C ALA A 186 -16.15 2.63 -9.09
N LYS A 187 -16.51 3.87 -8.77
CA LYS A 187 -16.18 5.02 -9.60
C LYS A 187 -14.70 5.38 -9.48
N TYR A 188 -14.17 5.32 -8.26
CA TYR A 188 -12.78 5.66 -7.94
C TYR A 188 -12.13 4.58 -7.10
N LEU A 189 -10.82 4.41 -7.29
CA LEU A 189 -9.97 3.63 -6.42
C LEU A 189 -9.20 4.58 -5.51
N VAL A 190 -9.34 4.40 -4.20
CA VAL A 190 -8.77 5.29 -3.19
C VAL A 190 -7.80 4.49 -2.31
N TYR A 191 -6.57 4.92 -2.21
CA TYR A 191 -5.60 4.35 -1.30
C TYR A 191 -5.56 5.17 -0.01
N PHE A 192 -6.11 4.57 1.05
CA PHE A 192 -5.96 5.09 2.40
C PHE A 192 -4.49 5.06 2.83
N ASN A 193 -3.80 3.98 2.45
CA ASN A 193 -2.38 3.82 2.70
C ASN A 193 -1.71 3.11 1.50
N ILE A 194 -0.38 3.12 1.47
CA ILE A 194 0.43 2.52 0.40
C ILE A 194 1.27 1.36 0.96
N ASP A 195 1.49 0.31 0.17
CA ASP A 195 2.39 -0.77 0.56
C ASP A 195 3.84 -0.48 0.15
N PHE A 196 4.79 -1.12 0.82
CA PHE A 196 6.22 -1.04 0.51
C PHE A 196 6.60 -1.79 -0.77
N SER A 197 5.75 -2.71 -1.21
CA SER A 197 5.97 -3.56 -2.37
C SER A 197 5.56 -2.89 -3.67
N ALA A 198 6.47 -2.84 -4.63
CA ALA A 198 6.17 -2.40 -5.98
C ALA A 198 5.15 -3.32 -6.67
N VAL A 199 5.20 -4.62 -6.42
CA VAL A 199 4.21 -5.58 -6.96
C VAL A 199 2.81 -5.24 -6.48
N SER A 200 2.63 -5.00 -5.17
CA SER A 200 1.34 -4.59 -4.60
C SER A 200 0.81 -3.32 -5.27
N TYR A 201 1.68 -2.33 -5.49
CA TYR A 201 1.31 -1.08 -6.16
C TYR A 201 0.80 -1.34 -7.59
N TRP A 202 1.58 -2.06 -8.41
CA TRP A 202 1.26 -2.26 -9.82
C TRP A 202 0.03 -3.16 -10.02
N GLN A 203 -0.13 -4.21 -9.24
CA GLN A 203 -1.26 -5.13 -9.36
C GLN A 203 -2.57 -4.53 -8.84
N SER A 204 -2.53 -3.77 -7.72
CA SER A 204 -3.75 -3.25 -7.12
C SER A 204 -4.35 -2.07 -7.89
N ARG A 205 -3.55 -1.22 -8.52
CA ARG A 205 -4.05 -0.01 -9.18
C ARG A 205 -4.89 -0.30 -10.44
N ASP A 206 -4.73 -1.48 -11.03
CA ASP A 206 -5.44 -1.86 -12.24
C ASP A 206 -6.79 -2.57 -11.95
N ARG A 207 -7.23 -2.64 -10.68
CA ARG A 207 -8.46 -3.36 -10.27
C ARG A 207 -9.77 -2.74 -10.75
N LEU A 208 -9.75 -1.51 -11.25
CA LEU A 208 -10.90 -0.87 -11.91
C LEU A 208 -10.98 -1.20 -13.40
N THR A 209 -9.93 -1.77 -13.98
CA THR A 209 -9.82 -1.95 -15.44
C THR A 209 -10.84 -2.95 -15.96
N THR A 210 -11.59 -2.53 -16.98
CA THR A 210 -12.49 -3.36 -17.77
C THR A 210 -12.31 -3.03 -19.26
N MET A 211 -12.83 -3.86 -20.15
CA MET A 211 -12.80 -3.62 -21.61
C MET A 211 -13.54 -2.32 -22.02
N GLU A 212 -14.54 -1.93 -21.23
CA GLU A 212 -15.40 -0.78 -21.54
C GLU A 212 -14.88 0.52 -20.92
N ARG A 213 -13.97 0.42 -19.97
CA ARG A 213 -13.49 1.56 -19.20
C ARG A 213 -12.23 2.16 -19.82
N THR A 214 -12.33 3.38 -20.31
CA THR A 214 -11.21 4.10 -20.96
C THR A 214 -10.26 4.77 -19.98
N THR A 215 -10.76 5.11 -18.78
CA THR A 215 -9.96 5.82 -17.77
C THR A 215 -10.28 5.34 -16.37
N ASN A 216 -9.25 5.03 -15.61
CA ASN A 216 -9.32 4.73 -14.18
C ASN A 216 -8.72 5.88 -13.38
N ASP A 217 -9.54 6.51 -12.52
CA ASP A 217 -9.05 7.52 -11.59
C ASP A 217 -8.67 6.86 -10.26
N VAL A 218 -7.40 6.92 -9.94
CA VAL A 218 -6.79 6.38 -8.72
C VAL A 218 -6.34 7.54 -7.83
N TYR A 219 -6.71 7.51 -6.57
CA TYR A 219 -6.39 8.54 -5.59
C TYR A 219 -5.52 7.99 -4.46
N TRP A 220 -4.37 8.60 -4.27
CA TRP A 220 -3.44 8.31 -3.19
C TRP A 220 -3.58 9.37 -2.10
N ILE A 221 -4.00 8.96 -0.91
CA ILE A 221 -4.20 9.89 0.20
C ILE A 221 -3.01 9.81 1.14
N PHE A 222 -2.16 10.82 1.10
CA PHE A 222 -0.95 10.90 1.90
C PHE A 222 -1.11 11.90 3.04
N SER A 223 -0.54 11.58 4.18
CA SER A 223 -0.43 12.55 5.27
C SER A 223 0.65 13.56 4.94
N LYS A 224 0.36 14.84 5.18
CA LYS A 224 1.33 15.91 4.95
C LYS A 224 2.58 15.68 5.80
N GLY A 225 3.75 15.63 5.18
CA GLY A 225 5.01 15.29 5.86
C GLY A 225 5.19 13.80 6.23
N GLY A 226 4.27 12.94 5.80
CA GLY A 226 4.32 11.50 6.02
C GLY A 226 5.33 10.77 5.13
N ILE A 227 5.51 9.48 5.43
CA ILE A 227 6.43 8.59 4.71
C ILE A 227 5.88 8.15 3.35
N GLU A 228 4.55 8.25 3.15
CA GLU A 228 3.84 7.63 2.03
C GLU A 228 4.33 8.18 0.67
N SER A 229 4.62 9.48 0.58
CA SER A 229 5.14 10.09 -0.65
C SER A 229 6.50 9.54 -1.07
N LYS A 230 7.34 9.15 -0.10
CA LYS A 230 8.63 8.52 -0.35
C LYS A 230 8.48 7.06 -0.78
N ILE A 231 7.52 6.35 -0.17
CA ILE A 231 7.15 4.99 -0.58
C ILE A 231 6.65 5.03 -2.02
N TYR A 232 5.71 5.92 -2.33
CA TYR A 232 5.15 6.09 -3.67
C TYR A 232 6.24 6.32 -4.72
N LYS A 233 7.18 7.23 -4.46
CA LYS A 233 8.31 7.49 -5.36
C LYS A 233 9.14 6.24 -5.65
N SER A 234 9.29 5.33 -4.69
CA SER A 234 10.03 4.09 -4.88
C SER A 234 9.23 3.09 -5.73
N VAL A 235 8.01 2.78 -5.29
CA VAL A 235 7.20 1.71 -5.90
C VAL A 235 6.68 2.06 -7.29
N SER A 236 6.41 3.33 -7.58
CA SER A 236 6.05 3.81 -8.93
C SER A 236 7.19 3.64 -9.93
N ASN A 237 8.44 3.63 -9.46
CA ASN A 237 9.64 3.32 -10.25
C ASN A 237 10.01 1.81 -10.25
N LYS A 238 9.06 0.93 -9.94
CA LYS A 238 9.24 -0.54 -9.89
C LYS A 238 10.32 -1.00 -8.92
N LYS A 239 10.49 -0.28 -7.81
CA LYS A 239 11.45 -0.60 -6.74
C LYS A 239 10.73 -0.66 -5.42
N ASP A 240 10.91 -1.73 -4.66
CA ASP A 240 10.39 -1.84 -3.32
C ASP A 240 10.96 -0.75 -2.39
N PHE A 241 10.16 -0.27 -1.47
CA PHE A 241 10.61 0.66 -0.45
C PHE A 241 11.30 -0.10 0.69
N THR A 242 12.60 -0.27 0.54
CA THR A 242 13.43 -1.04 1.46
C THR A 242 13.98 -0.20 2.61
N LEU A 243 14.55 -0.88 3.61
CA LEU A 243 15.23 -0.22 4.72
C LEU A 243 16.39 0.68 4.25
N SER A 244 17.10 0.30 3.20
CA SER A 244 18.18 1.11 2.63
C SER A 244 17.66 2.43 2.03
N VAL A 245 16.51 2.39 1.35
CA VAL A 245 15.84 3.58 0.83
C VAL A 245 15.34 4.46 1.98
N PHE A 246 14.73 3.86 3.01
CA PHE A 246 14.29 4.58 4.20
C PHE A 246 15.45 5.33 4.87
N LYS A 247 16.56 4.66 5.14
CA LYS A 247 17.74 5.27 5.77
C LYS A 247 18.30 6.45 4.98
N LYS A 248 18.39 6.34 3.63
CA LYS A 248 18.84 7.42 2.77
C LYS A 248 17.93 8.64 2.79
N THR A 249 16.64 8.44 2.98
CA THR A 249 15.65 9.52 2.87
C THR A 249 15.29 10.16 4.21
N TYR A 250 15.67 9.55 5.35
CA TYR A 250 15.34 10.04 6.69
C TYR A 250 16.54 10.44 7.54
N ASN A 251 17.76 10.06 7.14
CA ASN A 251 19.00 10.47 7.83
C ASN A 251 19.63 11.73 7.19
N ASP A 252 19.02 12.25 6.11
CA ASP A 252 19.26 13.57 5.57
C ASP A 252 18.17 14.55 6.06
#